data_0fa36bbbea3855d18ff549271557f6d8
#
_entry.id   0fa36bbbea3855d18ff549271557f6d8
#
_cell.length_a   1.000
_cell.length_b   1.000
_cell.length_c   1.000
_cell.angle_alpha   90.00
_cell.angle_beta   90.00
_cell.angle_gamma   90.00
#
_symmetry.space_group_name_H-M   'P 1'
#
loop_
_entity.id
_entity.type
_entity.pdbx_description
1 polymer ?
#
loop_
_entity_poly.entity_id
_entity_poly.type
_entity_poly.pdbx_seq_one_letter_code
_entity_poly.pdbx_strand_id
1 'polypeptide(L)'
;VIERGAYLTGIRMHEDAQDFVGADDELELLLADWRWFFDRTGAAMKTFSRLAQEDPERFEQPVELPHGLIEQTSLPATASDVRATFTFQVSTRGRVRNLRAVLGTEQSSVPRKLRAGIRELRFRPAVSASGEALQVNVTRTYRETR
;
A
#
# COMPACT_ATOMS: atom_id res chain seq x y z
N VAL A 1 -14.02 -14.99 -8.39
CA VAL A 1 -15.21 -14.43 -9.10
C VAL A 1 -15.51 -13.03 -8.58
N ILE A 2 -15.63 -12.84 -7.26
CA ILE A 2 -15.90 -11.51 -6.66
C ILE A 2 -14.75 -10.53 -6.93
N GLU A 3 -13.52 -10.96 -6.75
CA GLU A 3 -12.33 -10.13 -6.99
C GLU A 3 -12.24 -9.66 -8.45
N ARG A 4 -12.53 -10.55 -9.40
CA ARG A 4 -12.53 -10.19 -10.81
C ARG A 4 -13.62 -9.17 -11.14
N GLY A 5 -14.81 -9.33 -10.57
CA GLY A 5 -15.88 -8.38 -10.75
C GLY A 5 -15.55 -7.00 -10.20
N ALA A 6 -14.99 -6.94 -8.99
CA ALA A 6 -14.54 -5.69 -8.37
C ALA A 6 -13.43 -5.02 -9.20
N TYR A 7 -12.46 -5.79 -9.68
CA TYR A 7 -11.40 -5.27 -10.55
C TYR A 7 -11.96 -4.63 -11.81
N LEU A 8 -12.81 -5.34 -12.55
CA LEU A 8 -13.40 -4.84 -13.79
C LEU A 8 -14.25 -3.59 -13.58
N THR A 9 -15.01 -3.53 -12.48
CA THR A 9 -15.79 -2.35 -12.13
C THR A 9 -14.89 -1.14 -11.86
N GLY A 10 -13.83 -1.32 -11.07
CA GLY A 10 -12.89 -0.27 -10.77
C GLY A 10 -12.13 0.24 -12.01
N ILE A 11 -11.70 -0.66 -12.88
CA ILE A 11 -11.05 -0.29 -14.16
C ILE A 11 -12.00 0.57 -14.99
N ARG A 12 -13.24 0.16 -15.14
CA ARG A 12 -14.24 0.92 -15.90
C ARG A 12 -14.45 2.31 -15.32
N MET A 13 -14.59 2.42 -14.00
CA MET A 13 -14.75 3.72 -13.33
C MET A 13 -13.57 4.67 -13.57
N HIS A 14 -12.33 4.16 -13.51
CA HIS A 14 -11.15 4.97 -13.76
C HIS A 14 -11.02 5.37 -15.23
N GLU A 15 -11.32 4.47 -16.15
CA GLU A 15 -11.31 4.76 -17.60
C GLU A 15 -12.36 5.81 -17.96
N ASP A 16 -13.58 5.69 -17.42
CA ASP A 16 -14.64 6.69 -17.62
C ASP A 16 -14.22 8.06 -17.07
N ALA A 17 -13.56 8.11 -15.92
CA ALA A 17 -13.04 9.36 -15.37
C ALA A 17 -11.97 9.99 -16.27
N GLN A 18 -11.07 9.18 -16.84
CA GLN A 18 -10.06 9.65 -17.80
C GLN A 18 -10.70 10.19 -19.08
N ASP A 19 -11.70 9.54 -19.61
CA ASP A 19 -12.44 9.98 -20.80
C ASP A 19 -13.13 11.32 -20.56
N PHE A 20 -13.61 11.55 -19.35
CA PHE A 20 -14.30 12.78 -18.96
C PHE A 20 -13.37 13.97 -18.74
N VAL A 21 -12.26 13.79 -18.03
CA VAL A 21 -11.33 14.89 -17.63
C VAL A 21 -10.06 14.94 -18.48
N GLY A 22 -9.84 13.96 -19.35
CA GLY A 22 -8.60 13.80 -20.10
C GLY A 22 -7.54 13.03 -19.34
N ALA A 23 -6.41 12.78 -19.99
CA ALA A 23 -5.28 12.07 -19.40
C ALA A 23 -4.65 12.95 -18.30
N ASP A 24 -4.73 12.50 -17.04
CA ASP A 24 -4.18 13.12 -15.86
C ASP A 24 -3.29 12.11 -15.13
N ASP A 25 -2.08 12.52 -14.74
CA ASP A 25 -1.14 11.66 -14.03
C ASP A 25 -1.72 11.12 -12.72
N GLU A 26 -2.56 11.90 -12.03
CA GLU A 26 -3.25 11.43 -10.81
C GLU A 26 -4.23 10.28 -11.10
N LEU A 27 -5.01 10.38 -12.15
CA LEU A 27 -5.94 9.31 -12.56
C LEU A 27 -5.17 8.09 -13.07
N GLU A 28 -4.09 8.28 -13.81
CA GLU A 28 -3.23 7.19 -14.24
C GLU A 28 -2.61 6.45 -13.05
N LEU A 29 -2.18 7.19 -12.02
CA LEU A 29 -1.64 6.61 -10.80
C LEU A 29 -2.71 5.82 -10.03
N LEU A 30 -3.91 6.36 -9.88
CA LEU A 30 -5.02 5.65 -9.23
C LEU A 30 -5.37 4.35 -9.97
N LEU A 31 -5.38 4.41 -11.30
CA LEU A 31 -5.62 3.22 -12.13
C LEU A 31 -4.49 2.19 -11.97
N ALA A 32 -3.25 2.65 -11.93
CA ALA A 32 -2.10 1.77 -11.70
C ALA A 32 -2.13 1.13 -10.32
N ASP A 33 -2.46 1.88 -9.27
CA ASP A 33 -2.64 1.35 -7.93
C ASP A 33 -3.74 0.28 -7.88
N TRP A 34 -4.85 0.52 -8.56
CA TRP A 34 -5.94 -0.44 -8.68
C TRP A 34 -5.50 -1.73 -9.36
N ARG A 35 -4.78 -1.62 -10.47
CA ARG A 35 -4.21 -2.76 -11.18
C ARG A 35 -3.22 -3.53 -10.31
N TRP A 36 -2.36 -2.81 -9.61
CA TRP A 36 -1.39 -3.40 -8.68
C TRP A 36 -2.07 -4.20 -7.57
N PHE A 37 -3.08 -3.63 -6.95
CA PHE A 37 -3.85 -4.27 -5.89
C PHE A 37 -4.45 -5.62 -6.33
N PHE A 38 -4.85 -5.72 -7.57
CA PHE A 38 -5.41 -6.94 -8.16
C PHE A 38 -4.39 -7.79 -8.93
N ASP A 39 -3.12 -7.66 -8.62
CA ASP A 39 -2.02 -8.44 -9.21
C ASP A 39 -1.79 -8.23 -10.72
N ARG A 40 -2.28 -7.13 -11.27
CA ARG A 40 -2.00 -6.72 -12.66
C ARG A 40 -0.71 -5.88 -12.68
N THR A 41 0.38 -6.49 -12.24
CA THR A 41 1.61 -5.77 -11.90
C THR A 41 2.39 -5.24 -13.10
N GLY A 42 2.35 -5.92 -14.23
CA GLY A 42 3.06 -5.48 -15.44
C GLY A 42 2.60 -4.12 -15.95
N ALA A 43 1.30 -3.94 -16.11
CA ALA A 43 0.72 -2.67 -16.57
C ALA A 43 0.90 -1.56 -15.53
N ALA A 44 0.69 -1.88 -14.25
CA ALA A 44 0.89 -0.92 -13.15
C ALA A 44 2.34 -0.44 -13.08
N MET A 45 3.30 -1.35 -13.19
CA MET A 45 4.72 -1.04 -13.09
C MET A 45 5.20 -0.11 -14.21
N LYS A 46 4.65 -0.24 -15.41
CA LYS A 46 4.94 0.70 -16.51
C LYS A 46 4.57 2.13 -16.13
N THR A 47 3.40 2.34 -15.52
CA THR A 47 2.97 3.65 -15.06
C THR A 47 3.84 4.16 -13.91
N PHE A 48 4.12 3.32 -12.92
CA PHE A 48 4.97 3.70 -11.80
C PHE A 48 6.37 4.11 -12.26
N SER A 49 6.98 3.34 -13.16
CA SER A 49 8.32 3.63 -13.69
C SER A 49 8.36 4.96 -14.42
N ARG A 50 7.36 5.24 -15.24
CA ARG A 50 7.26 6.51 -15.97
C ARG A 50 7.11 7.69 -15.01
N LEU A 51 6.19 7.59 -14.06
CA LEU A 51 5.92 8.67 -13.10
C LEU A 51 7.11 8.89 -12.15
N ALA A 52 7.80 7.84 -11.75
CA ALA A 52 9.00 7.94 -10.91
C ALA A 52 10.16 8.64 -11.62
N GLN A 53 10.29 8.49 -12.93
CA GLN A 53 11.28 9.22 -13.72
C GLN A 53 10.96 10.71 -13.81
N GLU A 54 9.69 11.07 -13.88
CA GLU A 54 9.23 12.46 -13.91
C GLU A 54 9.27 13.13 -12.54
N ASP A 55 8.92 12.39 -11.48
CA ASP A 55 8.84 12.89 -10.09
C ASP A 55 9.39 11.82 -9.13
N PRO A 56 10.73 11.71 -8.98
CA PRO A 56 11.35 10.68 -8.15
C PRO A 56 10.95 10.76 -6.67
N GLU A 57 10.77 11.95 -6.13
CA GLU A 57 10.46 12.16 -4.71
C GLU A 57 9.14 11.49 -4.30
N ARG A 58 8.19 11.47 -5.20
CA ARG A 58 6.87 10.87 -4.96
C ARG A 58 6.93 9.35 -4.75
N PHE A 59 7.99 8.70 -5.25
CA PHE A 59 8.15 7.25 -5.23
C PHE A 59 9.29 6.76 -4.32
N GLU A 60 9.87 7.63 -3.50
CA GLU A 60 10.95 7.25 -2.58
C GLU A 60 10.50 6.26 -1.51
N GLN A 61 9.25 6.33 -1.11
CA GLN A 61 8.68 5.47 -0.08
C GLN A 61 7.52 4.65 -0.63
N PRO A 62 7.33 3.42 -0.13
CA PRO A 62 6.15 2.65 -0.48
C PRO A 62 4.90 3.31 0.08
N VAL A 63 3.79 3.19 -0.64
CA VAL A 63 2.50 3.75 -0.24
C VAL A 63 1.51 2.63 -0.01
N GLU A 64 0.92 2.61 1.19
CA GLU A 64 -0.09 1.63 1.54
C GLU A 64 -1.36 1.83 0.70
N LEU A 65 -1.81 0.74 0.08
CA LEU A 65 -3.07 0.75 -0.66
C LEU A 65 -4.23 0.49 0.30
N PRO A 66 -5.45 0.99 0.01
CA PRO A 66 -6.58 0.88 0.91
C PRO A 66 -6.87 -0.55 1.35
N HIS A 67 -7.05 -0.73 2.66
CA HIS A 67 -7.36 -2.00 3.29
C HIS A 67 -8.35 -1.75 4.45
N GLY A 68 -9.38 -2.57 4.59
CA GLY A 68 -10.50 -2.29 5.49
C GLY A 68 -10.34 -2.77 6.94
N LEU A 69 -9.33 -3.56 7.27
CA LEU A 69 -9.24 -4.26 8.56
C LEU A 69 -8.38 -3.55 9.61
N ILE A 70 -7.39 -2.82 9.18
CA ILE A 70 -6.47 -2.07 10.04
C ILE A 70 -6.18 -0.73 9.42
N GLU A 71 -5.74 0.22 10.23
CA GLU A 71 -5.32 1.53 9.73
C GLU A 71 -4.04 1.99 10.39
N GLN A 72 -3.22 2.70 9.62
CA GLN A 72 -2.04 3.37 10.11
C GLN A 72 -2.46 4.56 10.97
N THR A 73 -1.76 4.78 12.07
CA THR A 73 -2.01 5.92 12.96
C THR A 73 -0.71 6.52 13.48
N SER A 74 -0.68 7.83 13.58
CA SER A 74 0.37 8.61 14.24
C SER A 74 -0.11 9.25 15.54
N LEU A 75 -1.39 9.10 15.88
CA LEU A 75 -1.97 9.71 17.06
C LEU A 75 -1.48 9.02 18.34
N PRO A 76 -1.34 9.76 19.47
CA PRO A 76 -0.99 9.17 20.76
C PRO A 76 -1.98 8.07 21.15
N ALA A 77 -1.48 7.04 21.82
CA ALA A 77 -2.33 5.96 22.30
C ALA A 77 -3.32 6.49 23.33
N THR A 78 -4.60 6.10 23.18
CA THR A 78 -5.63 6.29 24.21
C THR A 78 -5.88 4.98 24.91
N ALA A 79 -6.44 5.01 26.12
CA ALA A 79 -6.68 3.82 26.92
C ALA A 79 -7.59 2.76 26.23
N SER A 80 -8.37 3.18 25.23
CA SER A 80 -9.30 2.30 24.50
C SER A 80 -8.74 1.72 23.21
N ASP A 81 -7.56 2.18 22.76
CA ASP A 81 -7.00 1.77 21.49
C ASP A 81 -5.92 0.70 21.66
N VAL A 82 -6.07 -0.39 20.94
CA VAL A 82 -5.00 -1.37 20.79
C VAL A 82 -4.13 -0.96 19.61
N ARG A 83 -2.91 -0.56 19.90
CA ARG A 83 -1.93 -0.13 18.91
C ARG A 83 -0.64 -0.91 19.06
N ALA A 84 0.04 -1.07 17.97
CA ALA A 84 1.39 -1.60 17.99
C ALA A 84 2.22 -0.97 16.86
N THR A 85 3.48 -0.75 17.15
CA THR A 85 4.47 -0.29 16.17
C THR A 85 5.25 -1.48 15.66
N PHE A 86 5.39 -1.55 14.35
CA PHE A 86 6.09 -2.63 13.67
C PHE A 86 7.16 -2.10 12.75
N THR A 87 8.23 -2.87 12.62
CA THR A 87 9.17 -2.76 11.52
C THR A 87 8.94 -3.90 10.56
N PHE A 88 9.01 -3.62 9.29
CA PHE A 88 8.90 -4.63 8.24
C PHE A 88 9.53 -4.14 6.94
N GLN A 89 9.68 -5.06 6.03
CA GLN A 89 10.14 -4.75 4.68
C GLN A 89 8.93 -4.72 3.74
N VAL A 90 8.90 -3.74 2.85
CA VAL A 90 8.01 -3.75 1.69
C VAL A 90 8.84 -4.24 0.51
N SER A 91 8.50 -5.40 -0.01
CA SER A 91 9.21 -6.01 -1.12
C SER A 91 8.99 -5.25 -2.44
N THR A 92 9.76 -5.60 -3.45
CA THR A 92 9.57 -5.05 -4.81
C THR A 92 8.20 -5.40 -5.41
N ARG A 93 7.48 -6.34 -4.81
CA ARG A 93 6.10 -6.70 -5.18
C ARG A 93 5.04 -6.04 -4.30
N GLY A 94 5.44 -5.12 -3.40
CA GLY A 94 4.52 -4.43 -2.51
C GLY A 94 3.98 -5.30 -1.37
N ARG A 95 4.67 -6.37 -1.00
CA ARG A 95 4.25 -7.28 0.07
C ARG A 95 5.07 -7.06 1.33
N VAL A 96 4.42 -7.25 2.47
CA VAL A 96 5.06 -7.18 3.78
C VAL A 96 5.91 -8.43 4.03
N ARG A 97 7.16 -8.21 4.46
CA ARG A 97 8.11 -9.26 4.83
C ARG A 97 8.82 -8.91 6.13
N ASN A 98 9.27 -9.92 6.85
CA ASN A 98 10.06 -9.78 8.08
C ASN A 98 9.39 -8.87 9.12
N LEU A 99 8.11 -9.10 9.36
CA LEU A 99 7.30 -8.33 10.31
C LEU A 99 7.78 -8.56 11.74
N ARG A 100 8.12 -7.48 12.46
CA ARG A 100 8.55 -7.52 13.86
C ARG A 100 7.91 -6.38 14.64
N ALA A 101 7.49 -6.69 15.87
CA ALA A 101 7.07 -5.64 16.80
C ALA A 101 8.29 -4.89 17.33
N VAL A 102 8.15 -3.57 17.47
CA VAL A 102 9.21 -2.70 18.00
C VAL A 102 9.33 -2.91 19.53
N LEU A 103 10.55 -2.73 20.05
CA LEU A 103 10.83 -2.76 21.49
C LEU A 103 9.87 -1.84 22.27
N GLY A 104 9.33 -2.35 23.38
CA GLY A 104 8.29 -1.67 24.15
C GLY A 104 6.87 -2.19 23.85
N THR A 105 6.69 -2.88 22.73
CA THR A 105 5.48 -3.64 22.44
C THR A 105 5.78 -5.11 22.73
N GLU A 106 5.21 -5.66 23.79
CA GLU A 106 5.36 -7.08 24.09
C GLU A 106 4.71 -7.90 22.99
N GLN A 107 5.49 -8.77 22.32
CA GLN A 107 4.96 -9.58 21.22
C GLN A 107 3.78 -10.46 21.62
N SER A 108 3.75 -10.91 22.87
CA SER A 108 2.67 -11.71 23.41
C SER A 108 1.36 -10.93 23.61
N SER A 109 1.43 -9.60 23.72
CA SER A 109 0.27 -8.73 23.89
C SER A 109 -0.32 -8.20 22.59
N VAL A 110 0.38 -8.40 21.46
CA VAL A 110 -0.10 -7.92 20.14
C VAL A 110 -1.18 -8.86 19.61
N PRO A 111 -2.40 -8.36 19.32
CA PRO A 111 -3.46 -9.18 18.80
C PRO A 111 -3.07 -9.87 17.48
N ARG A 112 -3.43 -11.14 17.37
CA ARG A 112 -3.22 -11.91 16.14
C ARG A 112 -3.85 -11.26 14.92
N LYS A 113 -5.02 -10.67 15.10
CA LYS A 113 -5.77 -9.99 14.05
C LYS A 113 -5.00 -8.81 13.47
N LEU A 114 -4.33 -8.03 14.33
CA LEU A 114 -3.51 -6.91 13.90
C LEU A 114 -2.31 -7.39 13.08
N ARG A 115 -1.61 -8.42 13.54
CA ARG A 115 -0.50 -9.02 12.79
C ARG A 115 -0.95 -9.61 11.45
N ALA A 116 -2.05 -10.35 11.45
CA ALA A 116 -2.62 -10.93 10.24
C ALA A 116 -3.01 -9.83 9.25
N GLY A 117 -3.64 -8.76 9.73
CA GLY A 117 -4.01 -7.61 8.91
C GLY A 117 -2.80 -6.95 8.25
N ILE A 118 -1.70 -6.77 8.99
CA ILE A 118 -0.47 -6.18 8.44
C ILE A 118 0.14 -7.07 7.35
N ARG A 119 0.15 -8.38 7.56
CA ARG A 119 0.68 -9.32 6.56
C ARG A 119 -0.10 -9.33 5.26
N GLU A 120 -1.36 -8.95 5.29
CA GLU A 120 -2.24 -8.87 4.11
C GLU A 120 -2.18 -7.52 3.41
N LEU A 121 -1.53 -6.53 4.00
CA LEU A 121 -1.39 -5.21 3.38
C LEU A 121 -0.68 -5.31 2.03
N ARG A 122 -1.11 -4.45 1.14
CA ARG A 122 -0.48 -4.25 -0.16
C ARG A 122 0.01 -2.82 -0.27
N PHE A 123 1.17 -2.67 -0.87
CA PHE A 123 1.80 -1.38 -1.07
C PHE A 123 2.09 -1.15 -2.54
N ARG A 124 1.95 0.09 -2.99
CA ARG A 124 2.70 0.54 -4.16
C ARG A 124 4.17 0.52 -3.74
N PRO A 125 5.04 -0.19 -4.44
CA PRO A 125 6.45 -0.26 -4.03
C PRO A 125 7.13 1.10 -4.18
N ALA A 126 8.20 1.31 -3.43
CA ALA A 126 9.13 2.40 -3.76
C ALA A 126 9.74 2.14 -5.13
N VAL A 127 9.95 3.19 -5.90
CA VAL A 127 10.50 3.10 -7.26
C VAL A 127 11.63 4.10 -7.41
N SER A 128 12.76 3.65 -7.92
CA SER A 128 13.92 4.50 -8.15
C SER A 128 13.70 5.51 -9.28
N ALA A 129 14.56 6.52 -9.34
CA ALA A 129 14.55 7.48 -10.45
C ALA A 129 14.80 6.83 -11.82
N SER A 130 15.42 5.65 -11.85
CA SER A 130 15.60 4.84 -13.07
C SER A 130 14.38 3.97 -13.41
N GLY A 131 13.35 3.98 -12.58
CA GLY A 131 12.11 3.25 -12.83
C GLY A 131 12.07 1.81 -12.31
N GLU A 132 12.97 1.43 -11.41
CA GLU A 132 13.01 0.08 -10.83
C GLU A 132 12.37 0.03 -9.46
N ALA A 133 11.59 -1.02 -9.18
CA ALA A 133 11.01 -1.23 -7.86
C ALA A 133 12.11 -1.55 -6.84
N LEU A 134 11.97 -0.99 -5.64
CA LEU A 134 12.93 -1.15 -4.56
C LEU A 134 12.30 -1.80 -3.34
N GLN A 135 13.07 -2.63 -2.64
CA GLN A 135 12.71 -3.10 -1.32
C GLN A 135 13.10 -2.05 -0.28
N VAL A 136 12.19 -1.70 0.60
CA VAL A 136 12.40 -0.65 1.62
C VAL A 136 11.99 -1.17 2.99
N ASN A 137 12.77 -0.84 4.02
CA ASN A 137 12.40 -1.06 5.41
C ASN A 137 11.57 0.11 5.91
N VAL A 138 10.47 -0.19 6.56
CA VAL A 138 9.57 0.83 7.12
C VAL A 138 9.24 0.52 8.58
N THR A 139 8.91 1.57 9.32
CA THR A 139 8.41 1.48 10.69
C THR A 139 7.07 2.20 10.74
N ARG A 140 6.01 1.50 11.14
CA ARG A 140 4.66 2.04 11.15
C ARG A 140 3.86 1.55 12.34
N THR A 141 2.97 2.41 12.82
CA THR A 141 2.04 2.09 13.91
C THR A 141 0.66 1.85 13.33
N TYR A 142 0.03 0.77 13.76
CA TYR A 142 -1.30 0.38 13.30
C TYR A 142 -2.25 0.16 14.47
N ARG A 143 -3.53 0.34 14.18
CA ARG A 143 -4.64 -0.02 15.07
C ARG A 143 -5.70 -0.79 14.28
N GLU A 144 -6.52 -1.57 15.00
CA GLU A 144 -7.68 -2.20 14.37
C GLU A 144 -8.73 -1.13 14.03
N THR A 145 -9.33 -1.24 12.84
CA THR A 145 -10.50 -0.43 12.49
C THR A 145 -11.73 -0.98 13.20
N ARG A 146 -12.57 -0.10 13.69
CA ARG A 146 -13.83 -0.47 14.35
C ARG A 146 -14.99 -0.43 13.37
#